data_7927756a998ad00b2c62f7f385e67442
#
_entry.id   7927756a998ad00b2c62f7f385e67442
#
_cell.length_a   1.000
_cell.length_b   1.000
_cell.length_c   1.000
_cell.angle_alpha   90.00
_cell.angle_beta   90.00
_cell.angle_gamma   90.00
#
_symmetry.space_group_name_H-M   'P 1'
#
loop_
_entity.id
_entity.type
_entity.pdbx_description
1 polymer ?
#
loop_
_entity_poly.entity_id
_entity_poly.type
_entity_poly.pdbx_seq_one_letter_code
_entity_poly.pdbx_strand_id
1 'polypeptide(L)'
;GNRGGGGGGTPPSGGMAIVSPGGMGGAPSGSHGPGGTGFGGQTGIFRIFNNDFGPNIAWLLVLALASGGLLLWILRKTPRSNRGRAAVIFWILWLIVHIVIFSMTSGVIHPYYVVVMAPAVAALVGIGVPFLWGVYVRRKSYAWVLPMLVGITAVIAIIILSYAGTMTWLMWTVGILGAIGMIGLLVNLYAPKRWLQNLAIITSVAACMTAPVVYTLSTVNVTHTGSIPTAGPSSTAMQG
;
A
#
# COMPACT_ATOMS: atom_id res chain seq x y z
N GLY A 1 73.30 -28.64 -40.11
CA GLY A 1 73.32 -27.41 -40.87
C GLY A 1 72.19 -26.53 -40.45
N ASN A 2 72.53 -25.43 -40.05
CA ASN A 2 71.98 -24.04 -40.16
C ASN A 2 71.26 -23.49 -38.95
N ARG A 3 71.91 -22.70 -38.18
CA ARG A 3 71.85 -21.22 -38.11
C ARG A 3 70.39 -20.69 -38.07
N GLY A 4 69.89 -19.88 -37.15
CA GLY A 4 70.52 -18.84 -36.35
C GLY A 4 69.45 -17.82 -36.00
N GLY A 5 69.70 -16.95 -35.06
CA GLY A 5 69.08 -15.65 -34.83
C GLY A 5 67.96 -15.76 -33.77
N GLY A 6 68.07 -15.19 -32.68
CA GLY A 6 68.60 -13.95 -32.29
C GLY A 6 67.46 -13.03 -31.85
N GLY A 7 67.50 -12.67 -30.61
CA GLY A 7 67.15 -11.36 -30.27
C GLY A 7 65.94 -11.08 -29.41
N GLY A 8 66.24 -10.49 -28.30
CA GLY A 8 65.42 -9.46 -27.76
C GLY A 8 64.56 -9.80 -26.54
N GLY A 9 65.24 -9.94 -25.42
CA GLY A 9 64.55 -9.79 -24.12
C GLY A 9 64.22 -8.35 -23.86
N THR A 10 62.99 -8.04 -23.62
CA THR A 10 62.56 -6.81 -22.98
C THR A 10 62.36 -7.07 -21.48
N PRO A 11 62.86 -6.20 -20.61
CA PRO A 11 62.67 -6.37 -19.16
C PRO A 11 61.23 -6.10 -18.75
N PRO A 12 60.75 -6.76 -17.74
CA PRO A 12 59.42 -6.47 -17.19
C PRO A 12 59.49 -5.11 -16.48
N SER A 13 58.75 -4.13 -17.01
CA SER A 13 58.45 -2.90 -16.33
C SER A 13 57.58 -3.19 -15.14
N GLY A 14 58.13 -3.05 -13.93
CA GLY A 14 57.44 -3.08 -12.69
C GLY A 14 56.44 -1.89 -12.62
N GLY A 15 55.21 -2.17 -12.99
CA GLY A 15 54.08 -1.29 -12.70
C GLY A 15 53.65 -1.51 -11.27
N MET A 16 53.94 -0.54 -10.43
CA MET A 16 53.43 -0.41 -9.08
C MET A 16 51.91 -0.43 -9.14
N ALA A 17 51.26 -1.53 -8.68
CA ALA A 17 49.82 -1.57 -8.47
C ALA A 17 49.48 -0.61 -7.35
N ILE A 18 48.91 0.52 -7.69
CA ILE A 18 48.25 1.40 -6.73
C ILE A 18 47.00 0.66 -6.27
N VAL A 19 47.04 0.12 -5.06
CA VAL A 19 45.89 -0.41 -4.37
C VAL A 19 44.98 0.77 -4.02
N SER A 20 43.92 0.98 -4.80
CA SER A 20 42.84 1.90 -4.41
C SER A 20 42.09 1.32 -3.23
N PRO A 21 41.96 2.08 -2.13
CA PRO A 21 41.15 1.62 -0.99
C PRO A 21 39.66 1.78 -1.32
N GLY A 22 38.91 0.68 -1.23
CA GLY A 22 37.49 0.74 -0.98
C GLY A 22 36.60 1.03 -2.17
N GLY A 23 36.48 0.05 -3.08
CA GLY A 23 35.29 -0.05 -3.90
C GLY A 23 34.09 -0.41 -3.01
N MET A 24 33.28 0.58 -2.66
CA MET A 24 31.93 0.35 -2.17
C MET A 24 31.19 -0.47 -3.21
N GLY A 25 30.63 -1.62 -2.77
CA GLY A 25 29.92 -2.55 -3.61
C GLY A 25 28.89 -1.84 -4.51
N GLY A 26 29.10 -1.96 -5.81
CA GLY A 26 28.17 -1.45 -6.80
C GLY A 26 26.80 -2.10 -6.60
N ALA A 27 25.79 -1.28 -6.33
CA ALA A 27 24.42 -1.69 -6.45
C ALA A 27 24.20 -2.22 -7.86
N PRO A 28 23.45 -3.31 -8.07
CA PRO A 28 23.16 -3.82 -9.40
C PRO A 28 22.46 -2.71 -10.19
N SER A 29 23.11 -2.24 -11.24
CA SER A 29 22.56 -1.29 -12.21
C SER A 29 21.52 -2.02 -13.05
N GLY A 30 20.28 -2.05 -12.55
CA GLY A 30 19.12 -2.34 -13.38
C GLY A 30 19.08 -1.31 -14.50
N SER A 31 18.96 -1.74 -15.74
CA SER A 31 18.89 -0.94 -16.95
C SER A 31 17.74 0.08 -16.84
N HIS A 32 18.08 1.31 -16.47
CA HIS A 32 17.15 2.41 -16.40
C HIS A 32 17.16 3.08 -17.77
N GLY A 33 16.05 2.93 -18.52
CA GLY A 33 15.77 3.75 -19.69
C GLY A 33 15.73 5.25 -19.30
N PRO A 34 15.76 6.19 -20.28
CA PRO A 34 15.79 7.62 -20.03
C PRO A 34 14.50 8.05 -19.32
N GLY A 35 14.57 8.17 -18.01
CA GLY A 35 13.45 8.42 -17.08
C GLY A 35 13.60 7.66 -15.79
N GLY A 36 14.85 7.36 -15.36
CA GLY A 36 15.20 6.55 -14.20
C GLY A 36 14.26 6.76 -13.01
N THR A 37 13.35 5.81 -12.82
CA THR A 37 12.48 5.76 -11.65
C THR A 37 13.35 5.35 -10.47
N GLY A 38 13.65 6.29 -9.58
CA GLY A 38 14.19 5.98 -8.26
C GLY A 38 13.28 4.99 -7.53
N PHE A 39 13.73 4.43 -6.41
CA PHE A 39 12.91 3.58 -5.56
C PHE A 39 11.53 4.20 -5.32
N GLY A 40 10.46 3.44 -5.55
CA GLY A 40 9.08 3.89 -5.37
C GLY A 40 8.33 4.24 -6.67
N GLY A 41 8.90 4.02 -7.85
CA GLY A 41 8.23 4.21 -9.14
C GLY A 41 8.06 5.67 -9.58
N GLN A 42 7.35 5.89 -10.70
CA GLN A 42 7.13 7.23 -11.26
C GLN A 42 6.28 8.10 -10.33
N THR A 43 6.62 9.41 -10.28
CA THR A 43 5.81 10.41 -9.58
C THR A 43 4.42 10.53 -10.20
N GLY A 44 3.40 10.70 -9.38
CA GLY A 44 2.02 10.83 -9.85
C GLY A 44 0.99 10.54 -8.76
N ILE A 45 -0.23 11.01 -8.96
CA ILE A 45 -1.31 10.95 -7.96
C ILE A 45 -1.67 9.52 -7.54
N PHE A 46 -1.49 8.54 -8.43
CA PHE A 46 -1.77 7.12 -8.19
C PHE A 46 -0.57 6.33 -7.66
N ARG A 47 0.57 6.99 -7.45
CA ARG A 47 1.80 6.33 -6.96
C ARG A 47 1.59 5.56 -5.65
N ILE A 48 0.73 6.07 -4.76
CA ILE A 48 0.39 5.42 -3.48
C ILE A 48 -0.25 4.03 -3.67
N PHE A 49 -0.83 3.76 -4.85
CA PHE A 49 -1.44 2.48 -5.18
C PHE A 49 -0.56 1.58 -6.05
N ASN A 50 0.68 1.99 -6.35
CA ASN A 50 1.60 1.17 -7.14
C ASN A 50 2.11 -0.05 -6.36
N ASN A 51 2.90 -0.88 -7.03
CA ASN A 51 3.48 -2.10 -6.46
C ASN A 51 4.36 -1.84 -5.22
N ASP A 52 5.04 -0.70 -5.15
CA ASP A 52 5.98 -0.39 -4.07
C ASP A 52 5.27 0.16 -2.82
N PHE A 53 4.35 1.12 -2.98
CA PHE A 53 3.68 1.80 -1.87
C PHE A 53 2.38 1.12 -1.45
N GLY A 54 1.60 0.60 -2.41
CA GLY A 54 0.28 0.03 -2.17
C GLY A 54 0.24 -0.99 -1.04
N PRO A 55 1.13 -2.00 -1.03
CA PRO A 55 1.17 -3.02 0.02
C PRO A 55 1.46 -2.48 1.42
N ASN A 56 2.03 -1.28 1.54
CA ASN A 56 2.39 -0.70 2.83
C ASN A 56 1.26 0.14 3.46
N ILE A 57 0.31 0.70 2.64
CA ILE A 57 -0.64 1.69 3.18
C ILE A 57 -2.02 1.69 2.52
N ALA A 58 -2.16 1.22 1.27
CA ALA A 58 -3.37 1.51 0.48
C ALA A 58 -4.59 0.65 0.83
N TRP A 59 -4.46 -0.38 1.65
CA TRP A 59 -5.54 -1.33 2.02
C TRP A 59 -6.85 -0.68 2.43
N LEU A 60 -6.79 0.31 3.31
CA LEU A 60 -7.95 1.01 3.86
C LEU A 60 -7.96 2.51 3.52
N LEU A 61 -7.03 2.96 2.65
CA LEU A 61 -6.83 4.37 2.37
C LEU A 61 -8.09 5.03 1.78
N VAL A 62 -8.73 4.37 0.81
CA VAL A 62 -9.95 4.89 0.19
C VAL A 62 -11.12 4.87 1.16
N LEU A 63 -11.24 3.83 1.99
CA LEU A 63 -12.24 3.77 3.06
C LEU A 63 -12.05 4.93 4.04
N ALA A 64 -10.82 5.22 4.46
CA ALA A 64 -10.47 6.32 5.35
C ALA A 64 -10.85 7.69 4.76
N LEU A 65 -10.42 7.95 3.52
CA LEU A 65 -10.69 9.22 2.84
C LEU A 65 -12.18 9.42 2.58
N ALA A 66 -12.89 8.40 2.09
CA ALA A 66 -14.30 8.50 1.76
C ALA A 66 -15.17 8.65 3.01
N SER A 67 -14.92 7.85 4.06
CA SER A 67 -15.65 7.94 5.31
C SER A 67 -15.40 9.27 6.04
N GLY A 68 -14.13 9.71 6.10
CA GLY A 68 -13.76 11.00 6.66
C GLY A 68 -14.32 12.17 5.87
N GLY A 69 -14.24 12.14 4.54
CA GLY A 69 -14.78 13.16 3.65
C GLY A 69 -16.30 13.32 3.77
N LEU A 70 -17.04 12.19 3.78
CA LEU A 70 -18.49 12.22 3.99
C LEU A 70 -18.87 12.76 5.37
N LEU A 71 -18.15 12.32 6.41
CA LEU A 71 -18.37 12.82 7.76
C LEU A 71 -18.11 14.33 7.84
N LEU A 72 -17.02 14.81 7.24
CA LEU A 72 -16.72 16.25 7.18
C LEU A 72 -17.80 17.03 6.41
N TRP A 73 -18.28 16.48 5.29
CA TRP A 73 -19.36 17.12 4.53
C TRP A 73 -20.66 17.23 5.34
N ILE A 74 -21.01 16.22 6.13
CA ILE A 74 -22.18 16.24 7.00
C ILE A 74 -21.98 17.23 8.15
N LEU A 75 -20.77 17.26 8.74
CA LEU A 75 -20.42 18.17 9.84
C LEU A 75 -20.15 19.62 9.39
N ARG A 76 -20.20 19.93 8.08
CA ARG A 76 -19.88 21.29 7.57
C ARG A 76 -20.70 22.42 8.16
N LYS A 77 -21.94 22.12 8.58
CA LYS A 77 -22.86 23.08 9.19
C LYS A 77 -22.76 23.15 10.73
N THR A 78 -21.93 22.32 11.36
CA THR A 78 -21.73 22.37 12.82
C THR A 78 -20.80 23.53 13.19
N PRO A 79 -20.90 24.05 14.43
CA PRO A 79 -20.04 25.15 14.91
C PRO A 79 -18.54 24.77 14.77
N ARG A 80 -17.69 25.79 14.62
CA ARG A 80 -16.23 25.59 14.51
C ARG A 80 -15.61 24.96 15.76
N SER A 81 -16.27 25.13 16.93
CA SER A 81 -15.87 24.53 18.20
C SER A 81 -16.17 23.02 18.32
N ASN A 82 -16.79 22.39 17.31
CA ASN A 82 -17.09 20.98 17.34
C ASN A 82 -15.80 20.14 17.27
N ARG A 83 -15.49 19.45 18.38
CA ARG A 83 -14.27 18.63 18.51
C ARG A 83 -14.19 17.50 17.49
N GLY A 84 -15.32 16.85 17.17
CA GLY A 84 -15.37 15.78 16.17
C GLY A 84 -15.00 16.29 14.78
N ARG A 85 -15.54 17.45 14.38
CA ARG A 85 -15.17 18.11 13.12
C ARG A 85 -13.70 18.48 13.09
N ALA A 86 -13.16 19.03 14.18
CA ALA A 86 -11.74 19.38 14.27
C ALA A 86 -10.83 18.15 14.14
N ALA A 87 -11.16 17.05 14.82
CA ALA A 87 -10.41 15.79 14.70
C ALA A 87 -10.42 15.23 13.27
N VAL A 88 -11.57 15.23 12.61
CA VAL A 88 -11.65 14.75 11.20
C VAL A 88 -10.84 15.64 10.27
N ILE A 89 -10.91 16.98 10.42
CA ILE A 89 -10.10 17.92 9.63
C ILE A 89 -8.61 17.64 9.84
N PHE A 90 -8.17 17.49 11.09
CA PHE A 90 -6.77 17.22 11.42
C PHE A 90 -6.27 15.96 10.72
N TRP A 91 -6.98 14.84 10.82
CA TRP A 91 -6.56 13.59 10.24
C TRP A 91 -6.66 13.55 8.71
N ILE A 92 -7.65 14.22 8.11
CA ILE A 92 -7.74 14.36 6.65
C ILE A 92 -6.57 15.19 6.13
N LEU A 93 -6.26 16.34 6.78
CA LEU A 93 -5.13 17.17 6.37
C LEU A 93 -3.80 16.43 6.50
N TRP A 94 -3.59 15.72 7.62
CA TRP A 94 -2.43 14.84 7.80
C TRP A 94 -2.29 13.88 6.62
N LEU A 95 -3.37 13.19 6.30
CA LEU A 95 -3.36 12.17 5.24
C LEU A 95 -3.11 12.78 3.85
N ILE A 96 -3.80 13.87 3.51
CA ILE A 96 -3.65 14.55 2.21
C ILE A 96 -2.24 15.09 2.02
N VAL A 97 -1.67 15.75 3.04
CA VAL A 97 -0.31 16.29 2.97
C VAL A 97 0.70 15.18 2.67
N HIS A 98 0.61 14.05 3.37
CA HIS A 98 1.52 12.94 3.14
C HIS A 98 1.27 12.23 1.80
N ILE A 99 0.01 12.10 1.35
CA ILE A 99 -0.29 11.61 0.00
C ILE A 99 0.39 12.49 -1.06
N VAL A 100 0.26 13.81 -0.94
CA VAL A 100 0.88 14.75 -1.90
C VAL A 100 2.40 14.63 -1.87
N ILE A 101 3.01 14.60 -0.67
CA ILE A 101 4.46 14.45 -0.51
C ILE A 101 4.92 13.16 -1.21
N PHE A 102 4.38 11.99 -0.83
CA PHE A 102 4.82 10.71 -1.39
C PHE A 102 4.47 10.53 -2.86
N SER A 103 3.43 11.20 -3.35
CA SER A 103 3.05 11.16 -4.77
C SER A 103 3.96 12.00 -5.66
N MET A 104 4.43 13.16 -5.16
CA MET A 104 5.14 14.17 -5.97
C MET A 104 6.66 14.17 -5.77
N THR A 105 7.16 13.65 -4.66
CA THR A 105 8.60 13.65 -4.40
C THR A 105 9.32 12.77 -5.41
N SER A 106 10.37 13.31 -6.02
CA SER A 106 11.30 12.61 -6.91
C SER A 106 12.56 12.18 -6.15
N GLY A 107 13.28 11.19 -6.68
CA GLY A 107 14.51 10.69 -6.09
C GLY A 107 14.34 9.39 -5.30
N VAL A 108 15.27 9.11 -4.38
CA VAL A 108 15.29 7.89 -3.57
C VAL A 108 14.30 8.02 -2.42
N ILE A 109 13.15 7.35 -2.55
CA ILE A 109 12.14 7.24 -1.48
C ILE A 109 11.93 5.78 -1.17
N HIS A 110 12.12 5.42 0.09
CA HIS A 110 11.85 4.06 0.52
C HIS A 110 10.36 3.86 0.79
N PRO A 111 9.75 2.78 0.27
CA PRO A 111 8.32 2.52 0.39
C PRO A 111 7.80 2.47 1.84
N TYR A 112 8.60 2.03 2.79
CA TYR A 112 8.20 1.95 4.20
C TYR A 112 8.00 3.32 4.88
N TYR A 113 8.44 4.43 4.28
CA TYR A 113 8.17 5.76 4.85
C TYR A 113 6.68 6.10 4.91
N VAL A 114 5.85 5.49 4.05
CA VAL A 114 4.40 5.74 4.06
C VAL A 114 3.71 5.26 5.33
N VAL A 115 4.39 4.51 6.20
CA VAL A 115 3.85 4.10 7.51
C VAL A 115 3.42 5.30 8.37
N VAL A 116 3.99 6.48 8.16
CA VAL A 116 3.57 7.73 8.81
C VAL A 116 2.10 8.09 8.56
N MET A 117 1.50 7.55 7.50
CA MET A 117 0.09 7.74 7.17
C MET A 117 -0.83 6.79 7.97
N ALA A 118 -0.31 5.69 8.53
CA ALA A 118 -1.11 4.67 9.18
C ALA A 118 -1.97 5.19 10.35
N PRO A 119 -1.47 6.08 11.25
CA PRO A 119 -2.30 6.65 12.31
C PRO A 119 -3.51 7.43 11.77
N ALA A 120 -3.34 8.18 10.68
CA ALA A 120 -4.43 8.94 10.06
C ALA A 120 -5.46 8.03 9.41
N VAL A 121 -5.01 6.97 8.70
CA VAL A 121 -5.92 5.95 8.15
C VAL A 121 -6.70 5.28 9.26
N ALA A 122 -6.03 4.83 10.33
CA ALA A 122 -6.68 4.18 11.47
C ALA A 122 -7.71 5.11 12.16
N ALA A 123 -7.35 6.38 12.40
CA ALA A 123 -8.24 7.36 13.02
C ALA A 123 -9.47 7.64 12.16
N LEU A 124 -9.30 7.87 10.85
CA LEU A 124 -10.40 8.14 9.94
C LEU A 124 -11.32 6.93 9.77
N VAL A 125 -10.79 5.71 9.70
CA VAL A 125 -11.59 4.48 9.69
C VAL A 125 -12.32 4.30 11.01
N GLY A 126 -11.61 4.48 12.15
CA GLY A 126 -12.18 4.33 13.49
C GLY A 126 -13.27 5.33 13.82
N ILE A 127 -13.24 6.55 13.27
CA ILE A 127 -14.29 7.57 13.43
C ILE A 127 -15.37 7.41 12.34
N GLY A 128 -14.94 7.19 11.10
CA GLY A 128 -15.81 7.23 9.92
C GLY A 128 -16.71 6.00 9.79
N VAL A 129 -16.19 4.79 10.03
CA VAL A 129 -16.98 3.56 9.88
C VAL A 129 -18.14 3.48 10.87
N PRO A 130 -17.98 3.73 12.20
CA PRO A 130 -19.10 3.80 13.13
C PRO A 130 -20.14 4.88 12.75
N PHE A 131 -19.67 6.00 12.21
CA PHE A 131 -20.57 7.04 11.72
C PHE A 131 -21.39 6.54 10.51
N LEU A 132 -20.73 5.94 9.50
CA LEU A 132 -21.39 5.35 8.33
C LEU A 132 -22.37 4.25 8.74
N TRP A 133 -22.00 3.45 9.74
CA TRP A 133 -22.89 2.44 10.32
C TRP A 133 -24.14 3.08 10.89
N GLY A 134 -24.01 4.21 11.63
CA GLY A 134 -25.15 4.97 12.13
C GLY A 134 -26.06 5.51 11.01
N VAL A 135 -25.49 5.94 9.89
CA VAL A 135 -26.21 6.36 8.68
C VAL A 135 -26.95 5.20 8.04
N TYR A 136 -26.28 4.05 7.94
CA TYR A 136 -26.81 2.80 7.38
C TYR A 136 -27.99 2.27 8.18
N VAL A 137 -27.86 2.10 9.50
CA VAL A 137 -28.91 1.57 10.37
C VAL A 137 -30.15 2.47 10.40
N ARG A 138 -29.94 3.80 10.38
CA ARG A 138 -31.04 4.78 10.33
C ARG A 138 -31.63 4.95 8.93
N ARG A 139 -31.16 4.19 7.93
CA ARG A 139 -31.63 4.18 6.54
C ARG A 139 -31.71 5.57 5.90
N LYS A 140 -30.72 6.40 6.19
CA LYS A 140 -30.63 7.74 5.60
C LYS A 140 -30.26 7.66 4.12
N SER A 141 -30.44 8.75 3.39
CA SER A 141 -30.18 8.83 1.93
C SER A 141 -28.80 8.34 1.49
N TYR A 142 -27.81 8.34 2.40
CA TYR A 142 -26.45 7.88 2.13
C TYR A 142 -26.16 6.45 2.65
N ALA A 143 -27.18 5.67 3.03
CA ALA A 143 -27.00 4.34 3.60
C ALA A 143 -26.28 3.37 2.64
N TRP A 144 -26.41 3.56 1.33
CA TRP A 144 -25.76 2.78 0.29
C TRP A 144 -24.24 2.99 0.21
N VAL A 145 -23.71 4.08 0.81
CA VAL A 145 -22.28 4.41 0.77
C VAL A 145 -21.45 3.34 1.48
N LEU A 146 -21.89 2.86 2.63
CA LEU A 146 -21.16 1.84 3.39
C LEU A 146 -20.96 0.54 2.59
N PRO A 147 -22.02 -0.08 2.02
CA PRO A 147 -21.83 -1.26 1.16
C PRO A 147 -20.90 -1.00 -0.03
N MET A 148 -21.03 0.15 -0.69
CA MET A 148 -20.15 0.49 -1.82
C MET A 148 -18.68 0.59 -1.40
N LEU A 149 -18.41 1.21 -0.24
CA LEU A 149 -17.04 1.31 0.27
C LEU A 149 -16.46 -0.06 0.65
N VAL A 150 -17.25 -1.00 1.14
CA VAL A 150 -16.81 -2.40 1.36
C VAL A 150 -16.37 -3.02 0.03
N GLY A 151 -17.18 -2.90 -1.02
CA GLY A 151 -16.85 -3.41 -2.35
C GLY A 151 -15.58 -2.79 -2.92
N ILE A 152 -15.46 -1.45 -2.87
CA ILE A 152 -14.29 -0.71 -3.36
C ILE A 152 -13.03 -1.14 -2.58
N THR A 153 -13.12 -1.27 -1.26
CA THR A 153 -11.99 -1.72 -0.43
C THR A 153 -11.54 -3.13 -0.80
N ALA A 154 -12.49 -4.04 -1.05
CA ALA A 154 -12.18 -5.40 -1.51
C ALA A 154 -11.48 -5.39 -2.88
N VAL A 155 -11.95 -4.58 -3.83
CA VAL A 155 -11.31 -4.43 -5.16
C VAL A 155 -9.89 -3.90 -5.02
N ILE A 156 -9.66 -2.88 -4.20
CA ILE A 156 -8.32 -2.34 -3.97
C ILE A 156 -7.41 -3.41 -3.35
N ALA A 157 -7.91 -4.18 -2.38
CA ALA A 157 -7.14 -5.27 -1.79
C ALA A 157 -6.77 -6.34 -2.84
N ILE A 158 -7.67 -6.68 -3.75
CA ILE A 158 -7.40 -7.60 -4.87
C ILE A 158 -6.30 -7.03 -5.78
N ILE A 159 -6.37 -5.75 -6.15
CA ILE A 159 -5.35 -5.08 -6.96
C ILE A 159 -3.99 -5.14 -6.28
N ILE A 160 -3.91 -4.81 -4.99
CA ILE A 160 -2.65 -4.86 -4.23
C ILE A 160 -2.11 -6.30 -4.17
N LEU A 161 -2.97 -7.30 -3.93
CA LEU A 161 -2.56 -8.70 -3.89
C LEU A 161 -2.08 -9.21 -5.25
N SER A 162 -2.63 -8.68 -6.35
CA SER A 162 -2.19 -9.05 -7.69
C SER A 162 -0.74 -8.71 -7.96
N TYR A 163 -0.21 -7.68 -7.30
CA TYR A 163 1.22 -7.31 -7.41
C TYR A 163 2.15 -8.36 -6.79
N ALA A 164 1.70 -9.05 -5.74
CA ALA A 164 2.50 -10.09 -5.08
C ALA A 164 2.59 -11.39 -5.90
N GLY A 165 1.64 -11.64 -6.82
CA GLY A 165 1.60 -12.80 -7.72
C GLY A 165 1.45 -14.18 -7.06
N THR A 166 1.71 -14.30 -5.77
CA THR A 166 1.80 -15.59 -5.04
C THR A 166 0.56 -15.90 -4.18
N MET A 167 -0.33 -14.92 -3.98
CA MET A 167 -1.47 -15.01 -3.06
C MET A 167 -2.83 -15.07 -3.77
N THR A 168 -2.94 -15.79 -4.88
CA THR A 168 -4.19 -15.88 -5.66
C THR A 168 -5.38 -16.39 -4.84
N TRP A 169 -5.16 -17.36 -3.95
CA TRP A 169 -6.21 -17.84 -3.04
C TRP A 169 -6.78 -16.73 -2.16
N LEU A 170 -5.93 -15.79 -1.69
CA LEU A 170 -6.32 -14.67 -0.85
C LEU A 170 -7.14 -13.64 -1.63
N MET A 171 -6.81 -13.43 -2.92
CA MET A 171 -7.61 -12.58 -3.80
C MET A 171 -9.03 -13.09 -3.93
N TRP A 172 -9.21 -14.40 -4.17
CA TRP A 172 -10.54 -15.02 -4.23
C TRP A 172 -11.28 -14.91 -2.89
N THR A 173 -10.60 -15.19 -1.78
CA THR A 173 -11.19 -15.09 -0.44
C THR A 173 -11.72 -13.68 -0.15
N VAL A 174 -10.89 -12.65 -0.39
CA VAL A 174 -11.28 -11.24 -0.19
C VAL A 174 -12.42 -10.84 -1.14
N GLY A 175 -12.35 -11.27 -2.41
CA GLY A 175 -13.38 -11.00 -3.41
C GLY A 175 -14.73 -11.59 -3.02
N ILE A 176 -14.76 -12.85 -2.62
CA ILE A 176 -16.00 -13.54 -2.20
C ILE A 176 -16.56 -12.90 -0.91
N LEU A 177 -15.75 -12.69 0.10
CA LEU A 177 -16.15 -12.05 1.35
C LEU A 177 -16.66 -10.61 1.12
N GLY A 178 -15.96 -9.84 0.28
CA GLY A 178 -16.35 -8.48 -0.08
C GLY A 178 -17.67 -8.43 -0.84
N ALA A 179 -17.87 -9.36 -1.79
CA ALA A 179 -19.12 -9.47 -2.54
C ALA A 179 -20.30 -9.85 -1.63
N ILE A 180 -20.12 -10.86 -0.76
CA ILE A 180 -21.16 -11.28 0.20
C ILE A 180 -21.47 -10.11 1.15
N GLY A 181 -20.47 -9.43 1.69
CA GLY A 181 -20.63 -8.28 2.58
C GLY A 181 -21.37 -7.13 1.90
N MET A 182 -20.90 -6.71 0.73
CA MET A 182 -21.51 -5.61 -0.05
C MET A 182 -22.97 -5.93 -0.42
N ILE A 183 -23.20 -7.09 -1.05
CA ILE A 183 -24.54 -7.50 -1.51
C ILE A 183 -25.45 -7.73 -0.31
N GLY A 184 -24.96 -8.39 0.74
CA GLY A 184 -25.73 -8.63 1.97
C GLY A 184 -26.18 -7.33 2.63
N LEU A 185 -25.30 -6.31 2.72
CA LEU A 185 -25.66 -4.98 3.22
C LEU A 185 -26.68 -4.30 2.30
N LEU A 186 -26.50 -4.35 0.97
CA LEU A 186 -27.45 -3.76 0.01
C LEU A 186 -28.82 -4.41 0.12
N VAL A 187 -28.88 -5.73 0.10
CA VAL A 187 -30.16 -6.47 0.21
C VAL A 187 -30.85 -6.17 1.54
N ASN A 188 -30.09 -6.07 2.65
CA ASN A 188 -30.64 -5.74 3.95
C ASN A 188 -31.23 -4.31 4.03
N LEU A 189 -30.87 -3.39 3.15
CA LEU A 189 -31.53 -2.07 3.05
C LEU A 189 -32.97 -2.19 2.56
N TYR A 190 -33.27 -3.18 1.71
CA TYR A 190 -34.61 -3.39 1.14
C TYR A 190 -35.40 -4.46 1.91
N ALA A 191 -34.74 -5.52 2.38
CA ALA A 191 -35.33 -6.65 3.11
C ALA A 191 -34.60 -6.85 4.45
N PRO A 192 -34.93 -6.09 5.51
CA PRO A 192 -34.21 -6.13 6.78
C PRO A 192 -34.44 -7.45 7.52
N LYS A 193 -33.35 -8.21 7.66
CA LYS A 193 -33.29 -9.42 8.46
C LYS A 193 -32.03 -9.39 9.34
N ARG A 194 -32.19 -9.60 10.65
CA ARG A 194 -31.07 -9.52 11.61
C ARG A 194 -29.93 -10.49 11.28
N TRP A 195 -30.25 -11.74 10.90
CA TRP A 195 -29.23 -12.71 10.54
C TRP A 195 -28.42 -12.28 9.30
N LEU A 196 -29.10 -11.72 8.27
CA LEU A 196 -28.46 -11.23 7.06
C LEU A 196 -27.55 -10.03 7.37
N GLN A 197 -28.01 -9.11 8.23
CA GLN A 197 -27.23 -7.99 8.69
C GLN A 197 -25.95 -8.44 9.41
N ASN A 198 -26.07 -9.40 10.36
CA ASN A 198 -24.92 -9.92 11.09
C ASN A 198 -23.91 -10.62 10.15
N LEU A 199 -24.41 -11.46 9.25
CA LEU A 199 -23.56 -12.12 8.25
C LEU A 199 -22.83 -11.09 7.39
N ALA A 200 -23.55 -10.09 6.87
CA ALA A 200 -22.99 -9.05 6.02
C ALA A 200 -21.93 -8.20 6.75
N ILE A 201 -22.13 -7.90 8.05
CA ILE A 201 -21.12 -7.20 8.87
C ILE A 201 -19.86 -8.07 9.01
N ILE A 202 -20.04 -9.33 9.43
CA ILE A 202 -18.90 -10.24 9.66
C ILE A 202 -18.08 -10.40 8.38
N THR A 203 -18.75 -10.65 7.26
CA THR A 203 -18.07 -10.81 5.97
C THR A 203 -17.43 -9.52 5.46
N SER A 204 -18.03 -8.35 5.71
CA SER A 204 -17.45 -7.04 5.37
C SER A 204 -16.18 -6.75 6.16
N VAL A 205 -16.21 -6.98 7.49
CA VAL A 205 -15.04 -6.80 8.36
C VAL A 205 -13.96 -7.79 7.96
N ALA A 206 -14.30 -9.05 7.73
CA ALA A 206 -13.37 -10.06 7.27
C ALA A 206 -12.75 -9.67 5.93
N ALA A 207 -13.53 -9.22 4.93
CA ALA A 207 -13.01 -8.77 3.64
C ALA A 207 -11.98 -7.63 3.79
N CYS A 208 -12.27 -6.64 4.65
CA CYS A 208 -11.40 -5.50 4.87
C CYS A 208 -10.10 -5.85 5.64
N MET A 209 -10.15 -6.85 6.53
CA MET A 209 -9.04 -7.17 7.43
C MET A 209 -8.19 -8.36 6.96
N THR A 210 -8.75 -9.31 6.23
CA THR A 210 -8.04 -10.56 5.87
C THR A 210 -6.77 -10.28 5.07
N ALA A 211 -6.83 -9.43 4.04
CA ALA A 211 -5.66 -9.13 3.21
C ALA A 211 -4.54 -8.43 4.01
N PRO A 212 -4.76 -7.30 4.71
CA PRO A 212 -3.70 -6.64 5.46
C PRO A 212 -3.15 -7.52 6.60
N VAL A 213 -3.99 -8.31 7.26
CA VAL A 213 -3.53 -9.22 8.33
C VAL A 213 -2.65 -10.33 7.78
N VAL A 214 -3.09 -11.04 6.74
CA VAL A 214 -2.30 -12.13 6.13
C VAL A 214 -1.00 -11.57 5.54
N TYR A 215 -1.04 -10.41 4.90
CA TYR A 215 0.13 -9.77 4.34
C TYR A 215 1.14 -9.37 5.42
N THR A 216 0.67 -8.81 6.54
CA THR A 216 1.52 -8.47 7.69
C THR A 216 2.13 -9.73 8.31
N LEU A 217 1.33 -10.78 8.51
CA LEU A 217 1.82 -12.05 9.05
C LEU A 217 2.87 -12.68 8.12
N SER A 218 2.68 -12.62 6.81
CA SER A 218 3.69 -13.11 5.86
C SER A 218 4.98 -12.31 5.95
N THR A 219 4.90 -10.98 6.15
CA THR A 219 6.08 -10.13 6.37
C THR A 219 6.86 -10.53 7.63
N VAL A 220 6.17 -10.78 8.75
CA VAL A 220 6.82 -11.12 10.03
C VAL A 220 7.44 -12.52 10.02
N ASN A 221 6.84 -13.46 9.27
CA ASN A 221 7.28 -14.86 9.23
C ASN A 221 8.44 -15.14 8.26
N VAL A 222 8.88 -14.14 7.52
CA VAL A 222 9.99 -14.27 6.56
C VAL A 222 11.20 -13.48 7.03
N THR A 223 12.37 -14.08 6.96
CA THR A 223 13.64 -13.38 7.21
C THR A 223 13.93 -12.44 6.05
N HIS A 224 13.96 -11.15 6.31
CA HIS A 224 14.33 -10.14 5.33
C HIS A 224 15.84 -9.94 5.37
N THR A 225 16.52 -10.24 4.26
CA THR A 225 17.93 -9.97 4.05
C THR A 225 18.07 -8.74 3.17
N GLY A 226 18.99 -7.84 3.52
CA GLY A 226 19.25 -6.61 2.76
C GLY A 226 19.07 -5.35 3.60
N SER A 227 19.48 -4.21 3.03
CA SER A 227 19.47 -2.90 3.71
C SER A 227 18.11 -2.20 3.65
N ILE A 228 17.17 -2.69 2.83
CA ILE A 228 15.87 -2.06 2.60
C ILE A 228 14.76 -3.04 3.02
N PRO A 229 14.04 -2.76 4.11
CA PRO A 229 12.91 -3.60 4.51
C PRO A 229 11.76 -3.48 3.50
N THR A 230 11.27 -4.63 3.04
CA THR A 230 10.11 -4.74 2.15
C THR A 230 8.96 -5.42 2.87
N ALA A 231 7.73 -5.00 2.61
CA ALA A 231 6.55 -5.69 3.14
C ALA A 231 6.13 -6.84 2.22
N GLY A 232 5.54 -7.88 2.81
CA GLY A 232 4.98 -9.02 2.09
C GLY A 232 5.86 -10.26 2.07
N PRO A 233 5.41 -11.31 1.38
CA PRO A 233 6.21 -12.51 1.19
C PRO A 233 7.49 -12.16 0.43
N SER A 234 8.63 -12.69 0.86
CA SER A 234 9.89 -12.49 0.15
C SER A 234 9.71 -12.91 -1.31
N SER A 235 9.74 -11.95 -2.22
CA SER A 235 9.86 -12.26 -3.63
C SER A 235 11.28 -12.79 -3.84
N THR A 236 11.42 -14.04 -4.22
CA THR A 236 12.65 -14.64 -4.74
C THR A 236 13.15 -13.94 -6.02
N ALA A 237 12.51 -12.85 -6.42
CA ALA A 237 12.80 -12.09 -7.64
C ALA A 237 14.00 -11.14 -7.56
N MET A 238 14.74 -11.08 -6.43
CA MET A 238 15.99 -10.32 -6.32
C MET A 238 17.21 -11.22 -6.00
N GLN A 239 17.16 -12.50 -6.33
CA GLN A 239 18.32 -13.39 -6.38
C GLN A 239 18.55 -13.84 -7.81
N GLY A 240 19.12 -12.97 -8.61
CA GLY A 240 19.58 -13.22 -9.96
C GLY A 240 20.58 -12.16 -10.35
#